data_6f694c04fd1e6fd95df091733e0f75fc
#
_entry.id   6f694c04fd1e6fd95df091733e0f75fc
#
_cell.length_a   1.000
_cell.length_b   1.000
_cell.length_c   1.000
_cell.angle_alpha   90.00
_cell.angle_beta   90.00
_cell.angle_gamma   90.00
#
_symmetry.space_group_name_H-M   'P 1'
#
loop_
_entity.id
_entity.type
_entity.pdbx_description
1 polymer ?
#
loop_
_entity_poly.entity_id
_entity_poly.type
_entity_poly.pdbx_seq_one_letter_code
_entity_poly.pdbx_strand_id
1 'polypeptide(L)'
;MSTGPTPTHHRSRTATFAAAAALAVAAPLIAAAPAVADPNFPSTEGETNTSSIATYDDLVAELQRLEDTARFGVDVQTLAEVGTAVSTSETGRDLHVATVGDGPEAVWLQGRIHGNEPYGTESLLAVLKELGTNGSPDWTLLRDTYTFHVIPMYNPDGSELNIRHTILQDGSNTRIDLNRDWGEGKFVAAESEAFYEYWTMVDPAFAVDIHHQGLKREYGTGDDVTLSLGISLAPGGPTLPGIEGGAYDVLTRQMHVHVYDELAKYGYVNMDRYQVGGSLEIDIKGGVVSAMMLGLDHDGLNPEGHSNPAIFFETSGNTSDGSLGQKARGKSIKQNVLALQELLTGMATGEVQQEDPARWEEIPHAPVTGYQTDSGVVPVP
;
A
#
# COMPACT_ATOMS: atom_id res chain seq x y z
N MET A 1 60.28 -47.20 13.63
CA MET A 1 59.92 -46.42 14.82
C MET A 1 58.61 -45.84 14.60
N SER A 2 57.59 -46.37 15.27
CA SER A 2 56.22 -46.08 15.13
C SER A 2 55.83 -44.96 16.10
N THR A 3 55.14 -43.93 15.65
CA THR A 3 54.38 -42.98 16.53
C THR A 3 52.96 -42.96 16.12
N GLY A 4 52.09 -43.50 16.97
CA GLY A 4 50.69 -43.56 16.79
C GLY A 4 49.99 -42.21 17.13
N PRO A 5 48.75 -42.06 16.70
CA PRO A 5 48.00 -40.80 16.90
C PRO A 5 47.26 -40.77 18.24
N THR A 6 47.20 -39.58 18.81
CA THR A 6 46.52 -39.23 20.05
C THR A 6 44.99 -39.09 19.83
N PRO A 7 44.13 -39.56 20.73
CA PRO A 7 42.68 -39.43 20.57
C PRO A 7 42.17 -38.04 21.05
N THR A 8 41.37 -37.40 20.21
CA THR A 8 40.61 -36.18 20.52
C THR A 8 39.33 -36.53 21.27
N HIS A 9 39.16 -36.00 22.47
CA HIS A 9 37.95 -36.10 23.26
C HIS A 9 36.87 -35.17 22.72
N HIS A 10 35.77 -35.73 22.19
CA HIS A 10 34.51 -35.03 21.97
C HIS A 10 33.78 -34.85 23.32
N ARG A 11 33.65 -33.60 23.75
CA ARG A 11 32.72 -33.22 24.82
C ARG A 11 31.35 -32.97 24.23
N SER A 12 30.40 -33.86 24.49
CA SER A 12 28.98 -33.64 24.24
C SER A 12 28.46 -32.58 25.23
N ARG A 13 27.91 -31.48 24.71
CA ARG A 13 27.15 -30.53 25.52
C ARG A 13 25.68 -30.94 25.44
N THR A 14 25.19 -31.46 26.51
CA THR A 14 23.74 -31.66 26.75
C THR A 14 23.10 -30.29 26.98
N ALA A 15 22.26 -29.86 26.09
CA ALA A 15 21.41 -28.67 26.26
C ALA A 15 20.18 -29.07 27.09
N THR A 16 20.06 -28.51 28.27
CA THR A 16 18.91 -28.65 29.13
C THR A 16 17.87 -27.62 28.70
N PHE A 17 16.79 -28.06 28.13
CA PHE A 17 15.62 -27.18 27.85
C PHE A 17 14.89 -26.91 29.17
N ALA A 18 14.90 -25.68 29.63
CA ALA A 18 14.03 -25.21 30.69
C ALA A 18 12.66 -24.87 30.08
N ALA A 19 11.64 -25.63 30.42
CA ALA A 19 10.28 -25.33 30.07
C ALA A 19 9.80 -24.13 30.92
N ALA A 20 9.59 -22.99 30.33
CA ALA A 20 8.91 -21.85 30.94
C ALA A 20 7.40 -22.10 30.84
N ALA A 21 6.74 -22.31 31.97
CA ALA A 21 5.28 -22.36 32.05
C ALA A 21 4.75 -20.91 31.91
N ALA A 22 4.11 -20.59 30.79
CA ALA A 22 3.38 -19.36 30.62
C ALA A 22 2.06 -19.45 31.41
N LEU A 23 1.92 -18.60 32.42
CA LEU A 23 0.63 -18.34 33.06
C LEU A 23 -0.19 -17.45 32.07
N ALA A 24 -1.16 -18.03 31.41
CA ALA A 24 -2.17 -17.27 30.67
C ALA A 24 -3.07 -16.54 31.69
N VAL A 25 -2.87 -15.23 31.82
CA VAL A 25 -3.83 -14.34 32.48
C VAL A 25 -4.95 -14.11 31.49
N ALA A 26 -6.09 -14.74 31.68
CA ALA A 26 -7.30 -14.44 30.93
C ALA A 26 -7.76 -13.01 31.29
N ALA A 27 -7.47 -12.06 30.42
CA ALA A 27 -8.12 -10.76 30.47
C ALA A 27 -9.61 -10.94 30.12
N PRO A 28 -10.54 -10.26 30.83
CA PRO A 28 -11.95 -10.32 30.46
C PRO A 28 -12.10 -9.67 29.07
N LEU A 29 -12.60 -10.42 28.11
CA LEU A 29 -13.14 -9.91 26.86
C LEU A 29 -14.28 -8.95 27.22
N ILE A 30 -13.99 -7.67 27.30
CA ILE A 30 -15.03 -6.65 27.23
C ILE A 30 -15.47 -6.66 25.77
N ALA A 31 -16.58 -7.33 25.49
CA ALA A 31 -17.23 -7.21 24.18
C ALA A 31 -17.51 -5.70 23.98
N ALA A 32 -16.72 -5.05 23.13
CA ALA A 32 -17.04 -3.72 22.69
C ALA A 32 -18.44 -3.78 22.05
N ALA A 33 -19.35 -2.93 22.51
CA ALA A 33 -20.62 -2.78 21.81
C ALA A 33 -20.30 -2.43 20.36
N PRO A 34 -21.01 -3.01 19.37
CA PRO A 34 -20.77 -2.66 17.98
C PRO A 34 -20.86 -1.13 17.85
N ALA A 35 -19.78 -0.53 17.35
CA ALA A 35 -19.76 0.90 17.12
C ALA A 35 -20.84 1.18 16.07
N VAL A 36 -21.78 2.05 16.40
CA VAL A 36 -22.84 2.44 15.46
C VAL A 36 -22.17 3.21 14.35
N ALA A 37 -22.28 2.73 13.10
CA ALA A 37 -21.77 3.41 11.93
C ALA A 37 -22.25 4.88 11.92
N ASP A 38 -21.38 5.83 11.58
CA ASP A 38 -21.79 7.23 11.43
C ASP A 38 -22.72 7.30 10.21
N PRO A 39 -24.03 7.57 10.40
CA PRO A 39 -25.00 7.54 9.30
C PRO A 39 -24.74 8.61 8.22
N ASN A 40 -23.78 9.50 8.45
CA ASN A 40 -23.40 10.55 7.51
C ASN A 40 -22.04 10.30 6.84
N PHE A 41 -21.55 9.07 6.85
CA PHE A 41 -20.26 8.75 6.20
C PHE A 41 -20.41 7.52 5.29
N PRO A 42 -19.90 7.60 4.03
CA PRO A 42 -19.40 8.80 3.37
C PRO A 42 -20.51 9.83 3.16
N SER A 43 -20.22 11.13 3.40
CA SER A 43 -21.20 12.18 3.21
C SER A 43 -21.19 12.65 1.77
N THR A 44 -22.35 12.60 1.11
CA THR A 44 -22.56 13.19 -0.22
C THR A 44 -23.05 14.65 -0.12
N GLU A 45 -23.20 15.17 1.10
CA GLU A 45 -23.64 16.55 1.31
C GLU A 45 -22.46 17.53 1.31
N GLY A 46 -22.54 18.53 0.50
CA GLY A 46 -21.56 19.60 0.35
C GLY A 46 -20.72 19.48 -0.92
N GLU A 47 -20.10 20.57 -1.30
CA GLU A 47 -19.16 20.61 -2.42
C GLU A 47 -17.75 20.19 -1.96
N THR A 48 -17.04 19.42 -2.81
CA THR A 48 -15.63 19.13 -2.58
C THR A 48 -14.85 20.44 -2.66
N ASN A 49 -14.28 20.84 -1.53
CA ASN A 49 -13.39 22.00 -1.52
C ASN A 49 -11.99 21.57 -1.99
N THR A 50 -11.74 21.72 -3.28
CA THR A 50 -10.45 21.38 -3.88
C THR A 50 -9.32 22.29 -3.42
N SER A 51 -9.61 23.49 -2.88
CA SER A 51 -8.57 24.40 -2.38
C SER A 51 -7.84 23.92 -1.11
N SER A 52 -8.30 22.83 -0.52
CA SER A 52 -7.64 22.19 0.63
C SER A 52 -6.96 20.86 0.26
N ILE A 53 -6.91 20.53 -1.03
CA ILE A 53 -6.12 19.41 -1.54
C ILE A 53 -4.70 19.90 -1.70
N ALA A 54 -3.73 19.14 -1.16
CA ALA A 54 -2.33 19.50 -1.28
C ALA A 54 -1.92 19.61 -2.77
N THR A 55 -1.40 20.76 -3.15
CA THR A 55 -0.69 20.98 -4.40
C THR A 55 0.71 20.37 -4.33
N TYR A 56 1.46 20.38 -5.42
CA TYR A 56 2.85 19.96 -5.39
C TYR A 56 3.69 20.86 -4.45
N ASP A 57 3.48 22.17 -4.49
CA ASP A 57 4.18 23.11 -3.60
C ASP A 57 3.82 22.87 -2.12
N ASP A 58 2.56 22.56 -1.80
CA ASP A 58 2.13 22.21 -0.45
C ASP A 58 2.79 20.92 0.04
N LEU A 59 2.93 19.91 -0.86
CA LEU A 59 3.64 18.66 -0.56
C LEU A 59 5.09 18.95 -0.20
N VAL A 60 5.82 19.69 -1.04
CA VAL A 60 7.23 20.00 -0.83
C VAL A 60 7.42 20.76 0.49
N ALA A 61 6.57 21.75 0.76
CA ALA A 61 6.62 22.51 2.01
C ALA A 61 6.34 21.65 3.25
N GLU A 62 5.40 20.72 3.16
CA GLU A 62 5.10 19.81 4.28
C GLU A 62 6.19 18.77 4.49
N LEU A 63 6.77 18.21 3.43
CA LEU A 63 7.91 17.30 3.53
C LEU A 63 9.11 17.99 4.19
N GLN A 64 9.46 19.20 3.75
CA GLN A 64 10.53 19.99 4.36
C GLN A 64 10.23 20.27 5.85
N ARG A 65 8.98 20.61 6.17
CA ARG A 65 8.58 20.83 7.57
C ARG A 65 8.73 19.56 8.41
N LEU A 66 8.38 18.39 7.86
CA LEU A 66 8.54 17.11 8.55
C LEU A 66 10.02 16.80 8.78
N GLU A 67 10.86 16.97 7.77
CA GLU A 67 12.31 16.80 7.88
C GLU A 67 12.89 17.69 8.98
N ASP A 68 12.53 18.99 9.01
CA ASP A 68 13.06 19.94 9.98
C ASP A 68 12.58 19.69 11.42
N THR A 69 11.40 19.09 11.61
CA THR A 69 10.73 19.06 12.92
C THR A 69 10.47 17.66 13.48
N ALA A 70 10.67 16.61 12.70
CA ALA A 70 10.43 15.25 13.16
C ALA A 70 11.40 14.82 14.26
N ARG A 71 10.86 14.41 15.40
CA ARG A 71 11.64 14.00 16.57
C ARG A 71 12.47 12.74 16.32
N PHE A 72 11.94 11.83 15.51
CA PHE A 72 12.53 10.53 15.23
C PHE A 72 13.21 10.47 13.85
N GLY A 73 13.39 11.64 13.22
CA GLY A 73 13.99 11.76 11.91
C GLY A 73 13.02 11.37 10.80
N VAL A 74 12.90 12.24 9.82
CA VAL A 74 12.34 11.96 8.49
C VAL A 74 13.36 12.50 7.53
N ASP A 75 13.90 11.66 6.66
CA ASP A 75 14.84 12.08 5.63
C ASP A 75 14.07 12.25 4.32
N VAL A 76 14.15 13.42 3.72
CA VAL A 76 13.45 13.74 2.48
C VAL A 76 14.47 13.93 1.36
N GLN A 77 14.32 13.17 0.31
CA GLN A 77 15.21 13.22 -0.84
C GLN A 77 14.39 13.34 -2.13
N THR A 78 14.99 14.00 -3.10
CA THR A 78 14.57 13.86 -4.50
C THR A 78 15.20 12.60 -5.11
N LEU A 79 14.58 12.04 -6.13
CA LEU A 79 15.19 10.90 -6.84
C LEU A 79 16.54 11.25 -7.48
N ALA A 80 16.79 12.54 -7.77
CA ALA A 80 18.11 13.01 -8.19
C ALA A 80 19.17 12.87 -7.11
N GLU A 81 18.82 13.12 -5.85
CA GLU A 81 19.71 12.94 -4.69
C GLU A 81 19.93 11.47 -4.37
N VAL A 82 18.91 10.64 -4.58
CA VAL A 82 19.02 9.16 -4.51
C VAL A 82 19.94 8.62 -5.60
N GLY A 83 19.96 9.24 -6.78
CA GLY A 83 20.84 8.89 -7.89
C GLY A 83 20.21 8.04 -8.99
N THR A 84 18.87 8.07 -9.12
CA THR A 84 18.18 7.46 -10.26
C THR A 84 18.53 8.15 -11.58
N ALA A 85 18.52 7.43 -12.69
CA ALA A 85 18.85 7.96 -14.00
C ALA A 85 17.82 8.99 -14.49
N VAL A 86 16.53 8.70 -14.23
CA VAL A 86 15.42 9.63 -14.40
C VAL A 86 14.95 10.06 -13.00
N SER A 87 14.74 11.35 -12.77
CA SER A 87 14.49 11.87 -11.43
C SER A 87 13.40 12.94 -11.34
N THR A 88 12.83 13.31 -12.49
CA THR A 88 11.78 14.33 -12.58
C THR A 88 10.56 13.79 -13.32
N SER A 89 9.42 14.43 -13.07
CA SER A 89 8.21 14.20 -13.85
C SER A 89 8.35 14.67 -15.30
N GLU A 90 7.38 14.38 -16.15
CA GLU A 90 7.32 14.83 -17.53
C GLU A 90 7.47 16.36 -17.69
N THR A 91 6.96 17.15 -16.74
CA THR A 91 7.09 18.62 -16.77
C THR A 91 8.31 19.14 -16.02
N GLY A 92 9.18 18.26 -15.51
CA GLY A 92 10.43 18.63 -14.83
C GLY A 92 10.27 18.95 -13.34
N ARG A 93 9.20 18.51 -12.67
CA ARG A 93 9.09 18.56 -11.22
C ARG A 93 9.93 17.47 -10.59
N ASP A 94 10.64 17.79 -9.51
CA ASP A 94 11.38 16.80 -8.75
C ASP A 94 10.43 15.74 -8.19
N LEU A 95 10.84 14.48 -8.23
CA LEU A 95 10.13 13.36 -7.63
C LEU A 95 10.69 13.13 -6.22
N HIS A 96 9.83 13.23 -5.21
CA HIS A 96 10.21 13.16 -3.81
C HIS A 96 9.90 11.82 -3.17
N VAL A 97 10.82 11.38 -2.32
CA VAL A 97 10.64 10.25 -1.42
C VAL A 97 10.98 10.70 -0.01
N ALA A 98 10.28 10.14 0.98
CA ALA A 98 10.61 10.36 2.38
C ALA A 98 10.90 9.02 3.04
N THR A 99 11.99 8.94 3.81
CA THR A 99 12.35 7.74 4.55
C THR A 99 12.29 7.99 6.05
N VAL A 100 11.85 6.98 6.81
CA VAL A 100 11.75 7.03 8.26
C VAL A 100 11.83 5.64 8.87
N GLY A 101 12.48 5.53 10.03
CA GLY A 101 12.79 4.25 10.68
C GLY A 101 14.17 3.73 10.28
N ASP A 102 14.69 2.79 11.07
CA ASP A 102 16.01 2.18 10.92
C ASP A 102 15.97 0.65 11.06
N GLY A 103 14.77 0.09 10.93
CA GLY A 103 14.57 -1.36 10.90
C GLY A 103 15.15 -2.01 9.64
N PRO A 104 15.46 -3.32 9.72
CA PRO A 104 16.17 -4.04 8.65
C PRO A 104 15.31 -4.32 7.41
N GLU A 105 14.01 -4.22 7.49
CA GLU A 105 13.09 -4.52 6.39
C GLU A 105 12.56 -3.22 5.77
N ALA A 106 12.70 -3.06 4.46
CA ALA A 106 12.17 -1.93 3.74
C ALA A 106 10.66 -2.13 3.45
N VAL A 107 9.88 -1.06 3.58
CA VAL A 107 8.45 -1.04 3.26
C VAL A 107 8.16 0.09 2.31
N TRP A 108 7.43 -0.20 1.23
CA TRP A 108 7.03 0.78 0.23
C TRP A 108 5.59 1.23 0.43
N LEU A 109 5.41 2.54 0.62
CA LEU A 109 4.08 3.15 0.74
C LEU A 109 3.94 4.25 -0.31
N GLN A 110 2.97 4.13 -1.20
CA GLN A 110 2.75 5.14 -2.22
C GLN A 110 1.29 5.57 -2.30
N GLY A 111 1.06 6.73 -2.90
CA GLY A 111 -0.27 7.24 -3.19
C GLY A 111 -0.27 8.27 -4.31
N ARG A 112 -1.47 8.60 -4.78
CA ARG A 112 -1.70 9.58 -5.84
C ARG A 112 -0.96 9.27 -7.16
N ILE A 113 -0.90 7.98 -7.52
CA ILE A 113 -0.47 7.59 -8.87
C ILE A 113 -1.45 8.11 -9.92
N HIS A 114 -2.73 8.20 -9.57
CA HIS A 114 -3.70 8.99 -10.33
C HIS A 114 -3.83 10.38 -9.71
N GLY A 115 -3.52 11.42 -10.48
CA GLY A 115 -3.42 12.79 -9.96
C GLY A 115 -4.71 13.34 -9.36
N ASN A 116 -5.87 12.83 -9.75
CA ASN A 116 -7.18 13.19 -9.20
C ASN A 116 -7.60 12.38 -7.95
N GLU A 117 -6.66 11.66 -7.34
CA GLU A 117 -6.87 10.82 -6.15
C GLU A 117 -6.07 11.34 -4.93
N PRO A 118 -6.39 12.50 -4.36
CA PRO A 118 -5.52 13.23 -3.44
C PRO A 118 -5.39 12.62 -2.04
N TYR A 119 -6.34 11.75 -1.59
CA TYR A 119 -6.33 11.29 -0.18
C TYR A 119 -5.15 10.36 0.13
N GLY A 120 -4.53 9.75 -0.88
CA GLY A 120 -3.26 9.04 -0.74
C GLY A 120 -2.15 9.95 -0.21
N THR A 121 -1.97 11.13 -0.84
CA THR A 121 -1.01 12.15 -0.37
C THR A 121 -1.26 12.55 1.08
N GLU A 122 -2.49 12.92 1.39
CA GLU A 122 -2.88 13.40 2.71
C GLU A 122 -2.69 12.31 3.80
N SER A 123 -3.02 11.07 3.45
CA SER A 123 -2.88 9.92 4.36
C SER A 123 -1.42 9.61 4.63
N LEU A 124 -0.59 9.59 3.61
CA LEU A 124 0.83 9.29 3.74
C LEU A 124 1.62 10.41 4.45
N LEU A 125 1.27 11.67 4.23
CA LEU A 125 1.81 12.78 5.03
C LEU A 125 1.42 12.66 6.52
N ALA A 126 0.20 12.21 6.80
CA ALA A 126 -0.23 11.95 8.18
C ALA A 126 0.53 10.77 8.81
N VAL A 127 0.76 9.68 8.06
CA VAL A 127 1.57 8.53 8.51
C VAL A 127 3.03 8.95 8.76
N LEU A 128 3.64 9.70 7.85
CA LEU A 128 4.99 10.24 8.03
C LEU A 128 5.10 11.10 9.30
N LYS A 129 4.08 11.92 9.57
CA LYS A 129 4.01 12.70 10.79
C LYS A 129 3.96 11.81 12.03
N GLU A 130 3.12 10.78 12.04
CA GLU A 130 3.06 9.83 13.16
C GLU A 130 4.40 9.09 13.32
N LEU A 131 4.96 8.55 12.25
CA LEU A 131 6.27 7.91 12.27
C LEU A 131 7.38 8.85 12.76
N GLY A 132 7.37 10.10 12.31
CA GLY A 132 8.39 11.10 12.68
C GLY A 132 8.24 11.68 14.08
N THR A 133 7.05 11.65 14.72
CA THR A 133 6.80 12.39 15.95
C THR A 133 6.19 11.58 17.09
N ASN A 134 5.48 10.50 16.81
CA ASN A 134 4.75 9.72 17.82
C ASN A 134 5.66 8.70 18.51
N GLY A 135 5.78 8.81 19.84
CA GLY A 135 6.58 7.92 20.67
C GLY A 135 5.79 6.81 21.35
N SER A 136 4.57 6.51 20.90
CA SER A 136 3.81 5.35 21.42
C SER A 136 4.50 4.02 21.10
N PRO A 137 4.19 2.94 21.84
CA PRO A 137 4.79 1.64 21.60
C PRO A 137 4.66 1.15 20.16
N ASP A 138 3.49 1.29 19.53
CA ASP A 138 3.22 0.80 18.17
C ASP A 138 4.09 1.53 17.14
N TRP A 139 4.10 2.88 17.16
CA TRP A 139 4.93 3.66 16.25
C TRP A 139 6.43 3.47 16.48
N THR A 140 6.83 3.16 17.73
CA THR A 140 8.21 2.78 18.04
C THR A 140 8.55 1.41 17.47
N LEU A 141 7.68 0.42 17.67
CA LEU A 141 7.83 -0.91 17.07
C LEU A 141 7.99 -0.80 15.55
N LEU A 142 7.15 -0.01 14.89
CA LEU A 142 7.20 0.15 13.44
C LEU A 142 8.55 0.71 12.97
N ARG A 143 9.08 1.75 13.61
CA ARG A 143 10.40 2.32 13.27
C ARG A 143 11.56 1.36 13.54
N ASP A 144 11.46 0.56 14.61
CA ASP A 144 12.49 -0.41 14.96
C ASP A 144 12.47 -1.65 14.04
N THR A 145 11.32 -1.95 13.43
CA THR A 145 11.14 -3.11 12.53
C THR A 145 11.42 -2.75 11.08
N TYR A 146 11.01 -1.56 10.65
CA TYR A 146 11.00 -1.17 9.25
C TYR A 146 11.79 0.12 8.98
N THR A 147 12.31 0.18 7.75
CA THR A 147 12.65 1.43 7.07
C THR A 147 11.55 1.71 6.04
N PHE A 148 10.77 2.74 6.27
CA PHE A 148 9.69 3.12 5.37
C PHE A 148 10.20 3.98 4.24
N HIS A 149 9.83 3.64 3.01
CA HIS A 149 10.03 4.44 1.79
C HIS A 149 8.66 4.93 1.35
N VAL A 150 8.40 6.21 1.53
CA VAL A 150 7.08 6.81 1.36
C VAL A 150 7.08 7.77 0.19
N ILE A 151 6.18 7.54 -0.76
CA ILE A 151 5.95 8.35 -1.96
C ILE A 151 4.56 8.97 -1.88
N PRO A 152 4.39 10.15 -1.25
CA PRO A 152 3.06 10.70 -1.02
C PRO A 152 2.35 11.18 -2.31
N MET A 153 3.10 11.53 -3.36
CA MET A 153 2.56 12.01 -4.61
C MET A 153 3.36 11.44 -5.78
N TYR A 154 2.90 10.29 -6.28
CA TYR A 154 3.56 9.59 -7.38
C TYR A 154 3.46 10.36 -8.72
N ASN A 155 2.32 11.01 -8.98
CA ASN A 155 2.02 11.75 -10.21
C ASN A 155 1.83 13.25 -9.92
N PRO A 156 2.91 14.03 -9.80
CA PRO A 156 2.79 15.46 -9.49
C PRO A 156 2.14 16.25 -10.64
N ASP A 157 2.39 15.88 -11.90
CA ASP A 157 1.85 16.58 -13.06
C ASP A 157 0.34 16.40 -13.22
N GLY A 158 -0.13 15.14 -13.09
CA GLY A 158 -1.56 14.84 -13.06
C GLY A 158 -2.25 15.44 -11.83
N SER A 159 -1.53 15.57 -10.72
CA SER A 159 -2.05 16.17 -9.49
C SER A 159 -2.35 17.64 -9.65
N GLU A 160 -1.46 18.40 -10.27
CA GLU A 160 -1.65 19.84 -10.56
C GLU A 160 -2.81 20.10 -11.53
N LEU A 161 -3.02 19.18 -12.46
CA LEU A 161 -4.12 19.26 -13.42
C LEU A 161 -5.43 18.64 -12.90
N ASN A 162 -5.40 17.97 -11.75
CA ASN A 162 -6.48 17.16 -11.20
C ASN A 162 -7.04 16.15 -12.23
N ILE A 163 -6.13 15.44 -12.90
CA ILE A 163 -6.46 14.38 -13.86
C ILE A 163 -5.79 13.07 -13.47
N ARG A 164 -6.34 11.96 -13.97
CA ARG A 164 -5.83 10.62 -13.70
C ARG A 164 -4.40 10.41 -14.20
N HIS A 165 -4.10 10.90 -15.40
CA HIS A 165 -2.92 10.57 -16.18
C HIS A 165 -1.80 11.60 -16.01
N THR A 166 -0.56 11.24 -16.35
CA THR A 166 0.46 12.22 -16.79
C THR A 166 0.29 12.53 -18.27
N ILE A 167 0.93 13.59 -18.76
CA ILE A 167 0.90 14.00 -20.17
C ILE A 167 2.33 14.12 -20.66
N LEU A 168 2.67 13.33 -21.69
CA LEU A 168 4.01 13.35 -22.28
C LEU A 168 4.37 14.73 -22.83
N GLN A 169 5.60 15.15 -22.60
CA GLN A 169 6.13 16.42 -23.06
C GLN A 169 6.90 16.30 -24.39
N ASP A 170 6.75 15.20 -25.11
CA ASP A 170 7.35 14.94 -26.40
C ASP A 170 6.66 15.66 -27.59
N GLY A 171 5.65 16.47 -27.30
CA GLY A 171 4.82 17.19 -28.27
C GLY A 171 3.61 16.41 -28.78
N SER A 172 3.43 15.17 -28.39
CA SER A 172 2.26 14.36 -28.76
C SER A 172 1.00 14.68 -27.94
N ASN A 173 1.17 15.23 -26.73
CA ASN A 173 0.14 15.36 -25.70
C ASN A 173 -0.54 14.03 -25.35
N THR A 174 0.17 12.93 -25.49
CA THR A 174 -0.32 11.61 -25.13
C THR A 174 -0.51 11.51 -23.61
N ARG A 175 -1.63 10.96 -23.19
CA ARG A 175 -1.95 10.71 -21.78
C ARG A 175 -1.55 9.30 -21.40
N ILE A 176 -0.72 9.17 -20.38
CA ILE A 176 -0.25 7.88 -19.85
C ILE A 176 -0.88 7.64 -18.49
N ASP A 177 -1.54 6.52 -18.34
CA ASP A 177 -1.95 5.99 -17.03
C ASP A 177 -0.74 5.33 -16.39
N LEU A 178 -0.12 5.98 -15.40
CA LEU A 178 1.09 5.48 -14.73
C LEU A 178 0.87 4.11 -14.07
N ASN A 179 -0.38 3.80 -13.67
CA ASN A 179 -0.74 2.48 -13.17
C ASN A 179 -1.04 1.45 -14.28
N ARG A 180 -0.50 1.67 -15.48
CA ARG A 180 -0.46 0.77 -16.64
C ARG A 180 0.88 0.80 -17.36
N ASP A 181 1.86 1.51 -16.80
CA ASP A 181 3.13 1.81 -17.45
C ASP A 181 4.31 1.00 -16.86
N TRP A 182 4.04 0.10 -15.91
CA TRP A 182 4.99 -0.91 -15.43
C TRP A 182 4.75 -2.29 -16.10
N GLY A 183 4.09 -2.32 -17.25
CA GLY A 183 3.84 -3.52 -18.05
C GLY A 183 5.08 -4.04 -18.76
N GLU A 184 4.89 -5.09 -19.57
CA GLU A 184 5.97 -5.63 -20.39
C GLU A 184 6.51 -4.57 -21.37
N GLY A 185 7.83 -4.42 -21.42
CA GLY A 185 8.52 -3.50 -22.33
C GLY A 185 9.19 -2.35 -21.62
N LYS A 186 9.29 -1.23 -22.33
CA LYS A 186 9.91 0.00 -21.82
C LYS A 186 8.85 0.89 -21.20
N PHE A 187 9.27 1.64 -20.20
CA PHE A 187 8.48 2.76 -19.68
C PHE A 187 8.20 3.80 -20.77
N VAL A 188 7.03 4.42 -20.69
CA VAL A 188 6.63 5.50 -21.56
C VAL A 188 6.76 6.84 -20.86
N ALA A 189 6.38 6.90 -19.57
CA ALA A 189 6.46 8.11 -18.77
C ALA A 189 7.71 8.13 -17.88
N ALA A 190 8.26 9.32 -17.69
CA ALA A 190 9.43 9.56 -16.87
C ALA A 190 9.23 9.13 -15.41
N GLU A 191 8.05 9.40 -14.85
CA GLU A 191 7.70 9.02 -13.48
C GLU A 191 7.75 7.49 -13.27
N SER A 192 7.30 6.73 -14.26
CA SER A 192 7.30 5.25 -14.20
C SER A 192 8.72 4.70 -14.15
N GLU A 193 9.61 5.16 -15.04
CA GLU A 193 11.01 4.74 -15.08
C GLU A 193 11.72 5.11 -13.78
N ALA A 194 11.55 6.35 -13.30
CA ALA A 194 12.20 6.86 -12.11
C ALA A 194 11.83 6.07 -10.85
N PHE A 195 10.54 5.84 -10.61
CA PHE A 195 10.09 5.09 -9.42
C PHE A 195 10.34 3.58 -9.54
N TYR A 196 10.36 3.02 -10.75
CA TYR A 196 10.76 1.63 -10.94
C TYR A 196 12.24 1.43 -10.58
N GLU A 197 13.14 2.31 -11.06
CA GLU A 197 14.55 2.26 -10.71
C GLU A 197 14.74 2.39 -9.19
N TYR A 198 14.02 3.33 -8.55
CA TYR A 198 14.07 3.47 -7.10
C TYR A 198 13.56 2.23 -6.37
N TRP A 199 12.47 1.61 -6.84
CA TRP A 199 11.95 0.37 -6.26
C TRP A 199 12.99 -0.75 -6.30
N THR A 200 13.73 -0.89 -7.40
CA THR A 200 14.79 -1.91 -7.51
C THR A 200 15.96 -1.65 -6.55
N MET A 201 16.25 -0.38 -6.22
CA MET A 201 17.27 -0.02 -5.23
C MET A 201 16.81 -0.32 -3.79
N VAL A 202 15.52 -0.16 -3.52
CA VAL A 202 14.92 -0.34 -2.19
C VAL A 202 14.72 -1.82 -1.86
N ASP A 203 14.31 -2.64 -2.83
CA ASP A 203 13.94 -4.05 -2.67
C ASP A 203 13.01 -4.27 -1.46
N PRO A 204 11.79 -3.71 -1.46
CA PRO A 204 10.93 -3.72 -0.29
C PRO A 204 10.38 -5.10 0.03
N ALA A 205 10.19 -5.40 1.32
CA ALA A 205 9.56 -6.64 1.79
C ALA A 205 8.07 -6.72 1.39
N PHE A 206 7.38 -5.60 1.33
CA PHE A 206 6.01 -5.48 0.81
C PHE A 206 5.67 -4.04 0.45
N ALA A 207 4.57 -3.86 -0.27
CA ALA A 207 4.12 -2.55 -0.73
C ALA A 207 2.61 -2.33 -0.52
N VAL A 208 2.23 -1.05 -0.30
CA VAL A 208 0.84 -0.61 -0.26
C VAL A 208 0.66 0.64 -1.12
N ASP A 209 -0.35 0.61 -2.00
CA ASP A 209 -0.74 1.74 -2.83
C ASP A 209 -2.12 2.28 -2.40
N ILE A 210 -2.26 3.60 -2.29
CA ILE A 210 -3.52 4.23 -1.91
C ILE A 210 -4.16 4.92 -3.10
N HIS A 211 -5.28 4.35 -3.51
CA HIS A 211 -6.14 4.81 -4.60
C HIS A 211 -7.47 5.39 -4.11
N HIS A 212 -8.24 5.90 -5.04
CA HIS A 212 -9.64 6.25 -4.85
C HIS A 212 -10.52 5.65 -5.94
N GLN A 213 -11.69 5.21 -5.53
CA GLN A 213 -12.78 4.86 -6.44
C GLN A 213 -13.92 5.86 -6.36
N GLY A 214 -14.88 5.77 -7.28
CA GLY A 214 -16.16 6.47 -7.16
C GLY A 214 -16.95 6.07 -5.91
N LEU A 215 -17.99 6.83 -5.59
CA LEU A 215 -18.91 6.45 -4.52
C LEU A 215 -19.54 5.09 -4.87
N LYS A 216 -19.47 4.16 -3.92
CA LYS A 216 -19.86 2.77 -4.11
C LYS A 216 -20.82 2.33 -3.01
N ARG A 217 -21.68 1.38 -3.35
CA ARG A 217 -22.55 0.70 -2.39
C ARG A 217 -22.24 -0.77 -2.30
N GLU A 218 -22.27 -1.28 -1.08
CA GLU A 218 -22.03 -2.69 -0.80
C GLU A 218 -23.09 -3.56 -1.47
N TYR A 219 -22.63 -4.64 -2.09
CA TYR A 219 -23.53 -5.61 -2.70
C TYR A 219 -24.36 -6.34 -1.64
N GLY A 220 -25.67 -6.36 -1.85
CA GLY A 220 -26.64 -7.07 -1.00
C GLY A 220 -27.25 -6.22 0.12
N THR A 221 -26.51 -5.33 0.75
CA THR A 221 -27.03 -4.43 1.80
C THR A 221 -27.45 -3.09 1.24
N GLY A 222 -26.71 -2.55 0.28
CA GLY A 222 -26.90 -1.21 -0.26
C GLY A 222 -26.31 -0.11 0.62
N ASP A 223 -25.54 -0.45 1.65
CA ASP A 223 -24.85 0.50 2.50
C ASP A 223 -23.69 1.17 1.76
N ASP A 224 -23.35 2.39 2.15
CA ASP A 224 -22.24 3.11 1.54
C ASP A 224 -20.90 2.46 1.92
N VAL A 225 -20.11 2.06 0.91
CA VAL A 225 -18.74 1.57 1.10
C VAL A 225 -17.81 2.74 1.31
N THR A 226 -16.94 2.66 2.31
CA THR A 226 -15.96 3.71 2.61
C THR A 226 -14.55 3.37 2.10
N LEU A 227 -14.24 2.07 2.03
CA LEU A 227 -12.95 1.54 1.60
C LEU A 227 -13.15 0.20 0.89
N SER A 228 -12.55 0.02 -0.27
CA SER A 228 -12.44 -1.30 -0.88
C SER A 228 -11.00 -1.83 -0.79
N LEU A 229 -10.89 -3.12 -0.50
CA LEU A 229 -9.62 -3.84 -0.35
C LEU A 229 -9.27 -4.52 -1.66
N GLY A 230 -8.09 -4.24 -2.21
CA GLY A 230 -7.73 -4.63 -3.56
C GLY A 230 -6.43 -5.41 -3.69
N ILE A 231 -6.48 -6.45 -4.52
CA ILE A 231 -5.32 -7.23 -4.99
C ILE A 231 -5.30 -7.10 -6.50
N SER A 232 -4.19 -6.61 -7.07
CA SER A 232 -4.08 -6.34 -8.52
C SER A 232 -3.98 -7.57 -9.40
N LEU A 233 -3.56 -8.69 -8.83
CA LEU A 233 -3.54 -10.00 -9.45
C LEU A 233 -4.46 -10.90 -8.64
N ALA A 234 -5.69 -11.07 -9.12
CA ALA A 234 -6.79 -11.61 -8.34
C ALA A 234 -6.55 -13.02 -7.79
N PRO A 235 -6.92 -13.30 -6.54
CA PRO A 235 -7.03 -14.67 -6.04
C PRO A 235 -7.93 -15.51 -6.95
N GLY A 236 -7.48 -16.71 -7.35
CA GLY A 236 -8.20 -17.54 -8.31
C GLY A 236 -8.15 -17.03 -9.76
N GLY A 237 -7.61 -15.88 -10.01
CA GLY A 237 -7.34 -15.33 -11.34
C GLY A 237 -6.22 -16.09 -12.05
N PRO A 238 -5.98 -15.80 -13.34
CA PRO A 238 -5.00 -16.54 -14.12
C PRO A 238 -3.55 -16.36 -13.68
N THR A 239 -3.22 -15.29 -12.95
CA THR A 239 -1.82 -14.90 -12.72
C THR A 239 -1.33 -15.15 -11.28
N LEU A 240 -2.02 -14.64 -10.27
CA LEU A 240 -1.52 -14.63 -8.89
C LEU A 240 -1.16 -16.00 -8.28
N PRO A 241 -1.92 -17.09 -8.51
CA PRO A 241 -1.64 -18.38 -7.85
C PRO A 241 -0.28 -18.99 -8.20
N GLY A 242 0.34 -18.56 -9.30
CA GLY A 242 1.64 -19.06 -9.77
C GLY A 242 2.84 -18.28 -9.24
N ILE A 243 2.63 -17.12 -8.60
CA ILE A 243 3.72 -16.24 -8.16
C ILE A 243 4.27 -16.73 -6.82
N GLU A 244 5.60 -16.85 -6.73
CA GLU A 244 6.33 -17.27 -5.52
C GLU A 244 5.76 -18.56 -4.88
N GLY A 245 5.33 -19.51 -5.73
CA GLY A 245 4.73 -20.77 -5.27
C GLY A 245 3.41 -20.59 -4.53
N GLY A 246 2.72 -19.46 -4.71
CA GLY A 246 1.47 -19.12 -4.05
C GLY A 246 1.66 -18.33 -2.74
N ALA A 247 2.89 -17.99 -2.35
CA ALA A 247 3.13 -17.25 -1.11
C ALA A 247 2.51 -15.86 -1.13
N TYR A 248 2.56 -15.16 -2.27
CA TYR A 248 1.94 -13.84 -2.40
C TYR A 248 0.41 -13.91 -2.42
N ASP A 249 -0.17 -14.95 -3.01
CA ASP A 249 -1.61 -15.23 -2.94
C ASP A 249 -2.07 -15.37 -1.47
N VAL A 250 -1.33 -16.11 -0.67
CA VAL A 250 -1.64 -16.29 0.75
C VAL A 250 -1.49 -14.98 1.51
N LEU A 251 -0.33 -14.32 1.40
CA LEU A 251 -0.01 -13.15 2.24
C LEU A 251 -0.88 -11.94 1.89
N THR A 252 -1.14 -11.64 0.62
CA THR A 252 -2.00 -10.50 0.24
C THR A 252 -3.44 -10.65 0.75
N ARG A 253 -3.98 -11.87 0.78
CA ARG A 253 -5.28 -12.17 1.41
C ARG A 253 -5.22 -12.00 2.92
N GLN A 254 -4.19 -12.51 3.59
CA GLN A 254 -3.99 -12.35 5.04
C GLN A 254 -3.89 -10.87 5.43
N MET A 255 -3.14 -10.06 4.66
CA MET A 255 -3.04 -8.62 4.87
C MET A 255 -4.42 -7.94 4.85
N HIS A 256 -5.26 -8.28 3.90
CA HIS A 256 -6.59 -7.71 3.78
C HIS A 256 -7.58 -8.24 4.82
N VAL A 257 -7.52 -9.52 5.16
CA VAL A 257 -8.35 -10.10 6.24
C VAL A 257 -8.05 -9.38 7.56
N HIS A 258 -6.77 -9.19 7.87
CA HIS A 258 -6.34 -8.47 9.07
C HIS A 258 -6.87 -7.02 9.08
N VAL A 259 -6.68 -6.28 7.99
CA VAL A 259 -7.22 -4.91 7.87
C VAL A 259 -8.73 -4.88 8.02
N TYR A 260 -9.44 -5.83 7.40
CA TYR A 260 -10.89 -5.93 7.51
C TYR A 260 -11.34 -6.13 8.95
N ASP A 261 -10.74 -7.05 9.68
CA ASP A 261 -11.10 -7.34 11.06
C ASP A 261 -10.78 -6.17 12.00
N GLU A 262 -9.61 -5.56 11.83
CA GLU A 262 -9.18 -4.45 12.69
C GLU A 262 -10.03 -3.19 12.44
N LEU A 263 -10.30 -2.85 11.19
CA LEU A 263 -11.07 -1.66 10.88
C LEU A 263 -12.58 -1.82 11.12
N ALA A 264 -13.13 -3.03 11.07
CA ALA A 264 -14.52 -3.29 11.42
C ALA A 264 -14.88 -2.86 12.86
N LYS A 265 -13.87 -2.72 13.72
CA LYS A 265 -14.03 -2.21 15.09
C LYS A 265 -14.41 -0.71 15.12
N TYR A 266 -14.14 0.03 14.03
CA TYR A 266 -14.48 1.43 13.90
C TYR A 266 -15.81 1.58 13.16
N GLY A 267 -16.86 1.95 13.85
CA GLY A 267 -18.24 1.93 13.34
C GLY A 267 -18.57 2.90 12.23
N TYR A 268 -17.61 3.65 11.71
CA TYR A 268 -17.77 4.51 10.53
C TYR A 268 -17.06 3.96 9.29
N VAL A 269 -16.42 2.82 9.40
CA VAL A 269 -15.73 2.13 8.30
C VAL A 269 -16.62 1.00 7.81
N ASN A 270 -16.91 1.00 6.51
CA ASN A 270 -17.61 -0.08 5.84
C ASN A 270 -16.78 -0.50 4.63
N MET A 271 -16.38 -1.76 4.60
CA MET A 271 -15.40 -2.27 3.65
C MET A 271 -15.98 -3.38 2.80
N ASP A 272 -15.52 -3.42 1.54
CA ASP A 272 -15.76 -4.53 0.64
C ASP A 272 -14.49 -4.88 -0.16
N ARG A 273 -14.57 -5.92 -1.00
CA ARG A 273 -13.53 -6.21 -1.97
C ARG A 273 -13.67 -5.27 -3.18
N TYR A 274 -12.51 -4.83 -3.68
CA TYR A 274 -12.47 -4.04 -4.90
C TYR A 274 -12.87 -4.90 -6.11
N GLN A 275 -13.83 -4.40 -6.89
CA GLN A 275 -14.28 -5.04 -8.13
C GLN A 275 -14.51 -3.98 -9.22
N VAL A 276 -13.96 -4.23 -10.40
CA VAL A 276 -14.19 -3.40 -11.59
C VAL A 276 -15.60 -3.68 -12.14
N GLY A 277 -16.34 -2.61 -12.48
CA GLY A 277 -17.68 -2.75 -13.03
C GLY A 277 -18.67 -3.48 -12.11
N GLY A 278 -18.32 -3.66 -10.84
CA GLY A 278 -19.17 -4.23 -9.80
C GLY A 278 -19.19 -5.76 -9.72
N SER A 279 -18.46 -6.49 -10.59
CA SER A 279 -18.42 -7.96 -10.54
C SER A 279 -17.14 -8.59 -11.09
N LEU A 280 -16.20 -7.79 -11.60
CA LEU A 280 -14.93 -8.28 -12.13
C LEU A 280 -13.82 -8.05 -11.11
N GLU A 281 -13.07 -9.07 -10.78
CA GLU A 281 -11.83 -8.90 -10.06
C GLU A 281 -10.72 -8.46 -11.01
N ILE A 282 -9.75 -7.69 -10.48
CA ILE A 282 -8.66 -7.15 -11.30
C ILE A 282 -7.51 -8.15 -11.39
N ASP A 283 -7.04 -8.42 -12.60
CA ASP A 283 -5.85 -9.24 -12.89
C ASP A 283 -5.03 -8.55 -14.00
N ILE A 284 -4.59 -7.33 -13.70
CA ILE A 284 -3.86 -6.44 -14.61
C ILE A 284 -2.38 -6.47 -14.27
N LYS A 285 -1.53 -6.89 -15.21
CA LYS A 285 -0.08 -7.02 -15.00
C LYS A 285 0.66 -5.69 -15.10
N GLY A 286 0.16 -4.76 -15.88
CA GLY A 286 0.82 -3.47 -16.16
C GLY A 286 0.68 -2.43 -15.06
N GLY A 287 0.03 -2.75 -13.94
CA GLY A 287 -0.04 -1.87 -12.77
C GLY A 287 1.21 -1.94 -11.92
N VAL A 288 1.47 -0.88 -11.14
CA VAL A 288 2.68 -0.79 -10.30
C VAL A 288 2.76 -1.94 -9.31
N VAL A 289 1.72 -2.13 -8.50
CA VAL A 289 1.74 -3.20 -7.46
C VAL A 289 1.76 -4.60 -8.06
N SER A 290 1.16 -4.82 -9.23
CA SER A 290 1.22 -6.12 -9.92
C SER A 290 2.62 -6.39 -10.50
N ALA A 291 3.26 -5.39 -11.07
CA ALA A 291 4.63 -5.52 -11.59
C ALA A 291 5.64 -5.80 -10.47
N MET A 292 5.46 -5.17 -9.28
CA MET A 292 6.22 -5.51 -8.09
C MET A 292 6.09 -6.99 -7.71
N MET A 293 4.87 -7.54 -7.73
CA MET A 293 4.63 -8.95 -7.44
C MET A 293 5.20 -9.88 -8.51
N LEU A 294 5.18 -9.46 -9.77
CA LEU A 294 5.71 -10.23 -10.90
C LEU A 294 7.24 -10.21 -10.97
N GLY A 295 7.88 -9.22 -10.37
CA GLY A 295 9.34 -9.05 -10.42
C GLY A 295 9.86 -8.81 -11.84
N LEU A 296 9.10 -8.08 -12.67
CA LEU A 296 9.47 -7.81 -14.05
C LEU A 296 10.81 -7.05 -14.12
N ASP A 297 11.65 -7.42 -15.08
CA ASP A 297 12.87 -6.68 -15.40
C ASP A 297 12.61 -5.77 -16.61
N HIS A 298 12.82 -4.47 -16.41
CA HIS A 298 12.74 -3.47 -17.46
C HIS A 298 14.15 -2.93 -17.76
N ASP A 299 14.62 -3.12 -18.99
CA ASP A 299 15.90 -2.63 -19.49
C ASP A 299 17.12 -2.96 -18.59
N GLY A 300 17.07 -4.07 -17.85
CA GLY A 300 18.14 -4.50 -16.94
C GLY A 300 18.16 -3.78 -15.60
N LEU A 301 17.09 -3.08 -15.21
CA LEU A 301 16.98 -2.40 -13.93
C LEU A 301 16.71 -3.36 -12.77
N ASN A 302 16.13 -4.54 -13.03
CA ASN A 302 15.87 -5.59 -12.02
C ASN A 302 16.55 -6.93 -12.36
N PRO A 303 17.87 -6.95 -12.60
CA PRO A 303 18.59 -8.15 -13.05
C PRO A 303 18.63 -9.25 -11.97
N GLU A 304 18.42 -8.90 -10.72
CA GLU A 304 18.39 -9.83 -9.58
C GLU A 304 16.99 -10.44 -9.37
N GLY A 305 15.97 -9.94 -10.10
CA GLY A 305 14.62 -10.46 -10.06
C GLY A 305 13.90 -10.19 -8.75
N HIS A 306 14.10 -9.00 -8.15
CA HIS A 306 13.36 -8.59 -6.96
C HIS A 306 11.86 -8.62 -7.23
N SER A 307 11.11 -9.13 -6.27
CA SER A 307 9.64 -9.08 -6.25
C SER A 307 9.16 -9.02 -4.80
N ASN A 308 8.00 -8.44 -4.60
CA ASN A 308 7.40 -8.34 -3.27
C ASN A 308 5.87 -8.42 -3.32
N PRO A 309 5.23 -8.95 -2.28
CA PRO A 309 3.78 -8.86 -2.15
C PRO A 309 3.35 -7.40 -2.08
N ALA A 310 2.27 -7.07 -2.78
CA ALA A 310 1.76 -5.71 -2.84
C ALA A 310 0.22 -5.71 -2.89
N ILE A 311 -0.37 -4.76 -2.19
CA ILE A 311 -1.83 -4.57 -2.11
C ILE A 311 -2.18 -3.11 -2.37
N PHE A 312 -3.46 -2.84 -2.58
CA PHE A 312 -3.93 -1.47 -2.68
C PHE A 312 -5.24 -1.25 -1.91
N PHE A 313 -5.46 -0.01 -1.53
CA PHE A 313 -6.70 0.49 -0.94
C PHE A 313 -7.39 1.42 -1.90
N GLU A 314 -8.71 1.26 -2.06
CA GLU A 314 -9.57 2.14 -2.87
C GLU A 314 -10.52 2.90 -1.95
N THR A 315 -10.12 4.12 -1.60
CA THR A 315 -10.95 5.01 -0.79
C THR A 315 -12.14 5.51 -1.59
N SER A 316 -13.35 5.45 -1.06
CA SER A 316 -14.54 5.91 -1.76
C SER A 316 -14.60 7.43 -1.91
N GLY A 317 -14.95 7.88 -3.10
CA GLY A 317 -15.12 9.27 -3.47
C GLY A 317 -13.85 9.97 -3.92
N ASN A 318 -13.69 10.11 -5.24
CA ASN A 318 -12.62 10.90 -5.86
C ASN A 318 -13.09 12.34 -6.16
N THR A 319 -12.19 13.18 -6.68
CA THR A 319 -12.52 14.57 -7.04
C THR A 319 -13.47 14.69 -8.23
N SER A 320 -13.58 13.66 -9.06
CA SER A 320 -14.47 13.64 -10.23
C SER A 320 -15.92 13.39 -9.87
N ASP A 321 -16.20 12.67 -8.78
CA ASP A 321 -17.55 12.35 -8.32
C ASP A 321 -18.21 13.50 -7.56
N GLY A 322 -17.52 14.57 -7.46
CA GLY A 322 -17.99 15.88 -6.95
C GLY A 322 -18.27 15.88 -5.50
N SER A 323 -18.27 16.04 -4.53
CA SER A 323 -19.05 16.45 -3.36
C SER A 323 -18.85 15.66 -2.07
N LEU A 324 -17.70 15.09 -1.82
CA LEU A 324 -17.36 14.76 -0.43
C LEU A 324 -17.08 16.06 0.33
N GLY A 325 -17.91 16.40 1.33
CA GLY A 325 -17.65 17.51 2.23
C GLY A 325 -16.36 17.29 3.06
N GLN A 326 -15.83 18.37 3.62
CA GLN A 326 -14.59 18.35 4.44
C GLN A 326 -14.60 17.30 5.56
N LYS A 327 -15.74 17.07 6.18
CA LYS A 327 -15.88 16.05 7.25
C LYS A 327 -15.68 14.64 6.71
N ALA A 328 -16.28 14.31 5.59
CA ALA A 328 -16.15 13.00 4.96
C ALA A 328 -14.71 12.77 4.49
N ARG A 329 -14.08 13.77 3.88
CA ARG A 329 -12.69 13.73 3.48
C ARG A 329 -11.76 13.47 4.67
N GLY A 330 -11.92 14.17 5.78
CA GLY A 330 -11.14 13.95 6.99
C GLY A 330 -11.29 12.54 7.56
N LYS A 331 -12.49 11.94 7.45
CA LYS A 331 -12.73 10.55 7.84
C LYS A 331 -12.05 9.56 6.90
N SER A 332 -12.09 9.81 5.57
CA SER A 332 -11.41 8.98 4.57
C SER A 332 -9.90 8.96 4.78
N ILE A 333 -9.28 10.11 5.03
CA ILE A 333 -7.86 10.21 5.37
C ILE A 333 -7.57 9.43 6.66
N LYS A 334 -8.34 9.66 7.72
CA LYS A 334 -8.14 8.94 8.98
C LYS A 334 -8.30 7.44 8.83
N GLN A 335 -9.26 6.98 8.04
CA GLN A 335 -9.47 5.57 7.75
C GLN A 335 -8.24 4.93 7.10
N ASN A 336 -7.63 5.59 6.10
CA ASN A 336 -6.42 5.10 5.46
C ASN A 336 -5.23 5.05 6.43
N VAL A 337 -5.08 6.08 7.30
CA VAL A 337 -4.04 6.08 8.35
C VAL A 337 -4.23 4.89 9.31
N LEU A 338 -5.46 4.63 9.73
CA LEU A 338 -5.76 3.47 10.59
C LEU A 338 -5.49 2.16 9.85
N ALA A 339 -5.91 2.03 8.59
CA ALA A 339 -5.67 0.83 7.80
C ALA A 339 -4.17 0.53 7.66
N LEU A 340 -3.37 1.55 7.40
CA LEU A 340 -1.90 1.40 7.36
C LEU A 340 -1.33 1.06 8.73
N GLN A 341 -1.74 1.75 9.79
CA GLN A 341 -1.24 1.47 11.15
C GLN A 341 -1.52 0.04 11.58
N GLU A 342 -2.77 -0.43 11.45
CA GLU A 342 -3.14 -1.80 11.82
C GLU A 342 -2.42 -2.84 10.96
N LEU A 343 -2.38 -2.65 9.64
CA LEU A 343 -1.64 -3.54 8.75
C LEU A 343 -0.16 -3.63 9.12
N LEU A 344 0.51 -2.50 9.25
CA LEU A 344 1.94 -2.43 9.54
C LEU A 344 2.27 -3.03 10.90
N THR A 345 1.42 -2.77 11.92
CA THR A 345 1.58 -3.36 13.26
C THR A 345 1.35 -4.86 13.21
N GLY A 346 0.30 -5.32 12.52
CA GLY A 346 0.03 -6.75 12.35
C GLY A 346 1.13 -7.49 11.59
N MET A 347 1.75 -6.85 10.59
CA MET A 347 2.92 -7.39 9.89
C MET A 347 4.13 -7.48 10.83
N ALA A 348 4.41 -6.42 11.60
CA ALA A 348 5.54 -6.36 12.52
C ALA A 348 5.43 -7.35 13.69
N THR A 349 4.22 -7.63 14.15
CA THR A 349 3.97 -8.59 15.24
C THR A 349 3.79 -10.03 14.75
N GLY A 350 3.62 -10.24 13.45
CA GLY A 350 3.32 -11.53 12.84
C GLY A 350 1.85 -11.95 12.97
N GLU A 351 0.96 -11.06 13.37
CA GLU A 351 -0.49 -11.33 13.48
C GLU A 351 -1.12 -11.51 12.10
N VAL A 352 -0.71 -10.73 11.10
CA VAL A 352 -1.15 -10.90 9.70
C VAL A 352 -0.93 -12.33 9.21
N GLN A 353 0.25 -12.90 9.45
CA GLN A 353 0.58 -14.25 9.00
C GLN A 353 -0.20 -15.36 9.70
N GLN A 354 -0.94 -15.04 10.76
CA GLN A 354 -1.81 -15.98 11.48
C GLN A 354 -3.26 -15.97 10.95
N GLU A 355 -3.61 -14.99 10.12
CA GLU A 355 -4.95 -14.92 9.52
C GLU A 355 -5.19 -16.10 8.57
N ASP A 356 -6.42 -16.59 8.55
CA ASP A 356 -6.84 -17.58 7.55
C ASP A 356 -7.10 -16.88 6.21
N PRO A 357 -6.27 -17.12 5.18
CA PRO A 357 -6.45 -16.47 3.88
C PRO A 357 -7.78 -16.83 3.20
N ALA A 358 -8.44 -17.92 3.59
CA ALA A 358 -9.75 -18.29 3.05
C ALA A 358 -10.85 -17.29 3.47
N ARG A 359 -10.66 -16.57 4.56
CA ARG A 359 -11.58 -15.52 5.03
C ARG A 359 -11.66 -14.31 4.08
N TRP A 360 -10.75 -14.20 3.12
CA TRP A 360 -10.90 -13.27 2.00
C TRP A 360 -12.28 -13.40 1.32
N GLU A 361 -12.81 -14.63 1.23
CA GLU A 361 -14.12 -14.89 0.63
C GLU A 361 -15.30 -14.44 1.52
N GLU A 362 -15.06 -14.10 2.78
CA GLU A 362 -16.07 -13.58 3.70
C GLU A 362 -16.21 -12.04 3.61
N ILE A 363 -15.20 -11.34 3.06
CA ILE A 363 -15.26 -9.89 2.86
C ILE A 363 -16.35 -9.59 1.82
N PRO A 364 -17.29 -8.66 2.09
CA PRO A 364 -18.40 -8.36 1.19
C PRO A 364 -17.95 -8.10 -0.26
N HIS A 365 -18.62 -8.74 -1.21
CA HIS A 365 -18.37 -8.58 -2.64
C HIS A 365 -19.55 -9.05 -3.46
N ALA A 366 -19.68 -8.56 -4.70
CA ALA A 366 -20.64 -9.13 -5.65
C ALA A 366 -20.10 -10.47 -6.19
N PRO A 367 -20.97 -11.39 -6.64
CA PRO A 367 -20.55 -12.63 -7.28
C PRO A 367 -19.57 -12.34 -8.42
N VAL A 368 -18.39 -12.96 -8.36
CA VAL A 368 -17.34 -12.78 -9.38
C VAL A 368 -17.79 -13.41 -10.69
N THR A 369 -17.85 -12.61 -11.75
CA THR A 369 -18.25 -13.07 -13.09
C THR A 369 -17.08 -13.21 -14.05
N GLY A 370 -15.90 -12.71 -13.67
CA GLY A 370 -14.69 -12.77 -14.47
C GLY A 370 -13.57 -11.93 -13.89
N TYR A 371 -12.49 -11.89 -14.66
CA TYR A 371 -11.29 -11.12 -14.32
C TYR A 371 -11.04 -10.06 -15.39
N GLN A 372 -10.81 -8.81 -14.95
CA GLN A 372 -10.36 -7.76 -15.85
C GLN A 372 -8.84 -7.87 -16.01
N THR A 373 -8.40 -8.26 -17.20
CA THR A 373 -6.97 -8.40 -17.55
C THR A 373 -6.52 -7.29 -18.51
N ASP A 374 -5.22 -7.21 -18.78
CA ASP A 374 -4.66 -6.30 -19.80
C ASP A 374 -5.21 -6.55 -21.20
N SER A 375 -5.67 -7.77 -21.48
CA SER A 375 -6.22 -8.16 -22.78
C SER A 375 -7.75 -8.16 -22.83
N GLY A 376 -8.42 -7.67 -21.78
CA GLY A 376 -9.87 -7.65 -21.65
C GLY A 376 -10.39 -8.60 -20.57
N VAL A 377 -11.68 -8.92 -20.63
CA VAL A 377 -12.34 -9.74 -19.61
C VAL A 377 -12.14 -11.23 -19.88
N VAL A 378 -11.66 -11.96 -18.88
CA VAL A 378 -11.62 -13.42 -18.85
C VAL A 378 -12.74 -13.89 -17.91
N PRO A 379 -13.74 -14.65 -18.39
CA PRO A 379 -14.82 -15.12 -17.53
C PRO A 379 -14.32 -16.17 -16.53
N VAL A 380 -14.99 -16.26 -15.40
CA VAL A 380 -14.82 -17.38 -14.46
C VAL A 380 -15.24 -18.68 -15.18
N PRO A 381 -14.49 -19.79 -15.02
CA PRO A 381 -14.79 -21.07 -15.64
C PRO A 381 -16.19 -21.64 -15.32
#